data_493606bccaf17ee28e59a457d00a0756
#
_entry.id   493606bccaf17ee28e59a457d00a0756
#
_cell.length_a   1.000
_cell.length_b   1.000
_cell.length_c   1.000
_cell.angle_alpha   90.00
_cell.angle_beta   90.00
_cell.angle_gamma   90.00
#
_symmetry.space_group_name_H-M   'P 1'
#
loop_
_entity.id
_entity.type
_entity.pdbx_description
1 polymer ?
#
loop_
_entity_poly.entity_id
_entity_poly.type
_entity_poly.pdbx_seq_one_letter_code
_entity_poly.pdbx_strand_id
1 'polypeptide(L)'
;MIPGDCLAGATECAPGLARSAPLGHKSGMNETPDILCIGSVLWDVIGRSNGHMRQGSDMPGRITRLPGGVALNIAMTFARFGLKPGLLSAVGQDPEGDELMEACAQLGCDTRHLYRSEDLPTDRYMAVEGANGLIAAIADAHSLERAGSRILRPLSDGTLGSAETPYPGPVALDGNLTETLLDEIARDPCFAAADLRIAPASPGKAERLLPFLRAHRGVLYVNLEEAGILCQAPFDSAPQAAAKLVERGAARAVVTNGGEAACDASAEGLIAERPPEVLVTRVTGAGDTFMAAHIVAELRGAGRAEALSLALDAAAAYVSGDIAS
;
A
#
# COMPACT_ATOMS: atom_id res chain seq x y z
N MET A 1 44.22 39.24 -4.08
CA MET A 1 43.08 40.09 -3.69
C MET A 1 42.03 39.94 -4.75
N ILE A 2 41.08 39.03 -4.59
CA ILE A 2 39.84 38.92 -5.37
C ILE A 2 38.81 38.39 -4.39
N PRO A 3 37.69 39.07 -4.14
CA PRO A 3 36.60 38.53 -3.31
C PRO A 3 35.67 37.67 -4.15
N GLY A 4 35.38 36.46 -3.67
CA GLY A 4 34.39 35.59 -4.24
C GLY A 4 33.02 35.78 -3.57
N ASP A 5 32.03 36.13 -4.33
CA ASP A 5 30.61 36.11 -3.93
C ASP A 5 30.03 34.71 -4.07
N CYS A 6 29.64 34.13 -2.93
CA CYS A 6 28.80 32.95 -2.87
C CYS A 6 27.34 33.37 -3.00
N LEU A 7 26.71 33.07 -4.15
CA LEU A 7 25.27 33.09 -4.30
C LEU A 7 24.70 31.78 -3.80
N ALA A 8 24.03 31.84 -2.65
CA ALA A 8 23.18 30.78 -2.13
C ALA A 8 21.88 30.76 -2.95
N GLY A 9 21.73 29.76 -3.80
CA GLY A 9 20.45 29.44 -4.45
C GLY A 9 19.56 28.66 -3.48
N ALA A 10 18.58 29.33 -2.91
CA ALA A 10 17.50 28.67 -2.18
C ALA A 10 16.57 28.02 -3.22
N THR A 11 16.58 26.69 -3.26
CA THR A 11 15.55 25.91 -3.94
C THR A 11 14.25 26.02 -3.15
N GLU A 12 13.28 26.75 -3.67
CA GLU A 12 11.92 26.77 -3.15
C GLU A 12 11.30 25.36 -3.29
N CYS A 13 10.93 24.79 -2.14
CA CYS A 13 10.15 23.58 -2.01
C CYS A 13 8.75 23.85 -2.58
N ALA A 14 8.22 22.93 -3.39
CA ALA A 14 6.88 23.01 -3.97
C ALA A 14 5.82 23.27 -2.88
N PRO A 15 4.89 24.22 -3.10
CA PRO A 15 3.86 24.54 -2.12
C PRO A 15 2.70 23.54 -2.27
N GLY A 16 2.55 22.63 -1.32
CA GLY A 16 1.37 21.74 -1.34
C GLY A 16 1.22 20.85 -0.11
N LEU A 17 2.30 20.41 0.49
CA LEU A 17 2.26 19.54 1.67
C LEU A 17 2.99 20.17 2.88
N ALA A 18 2.88 21.50 3.04
CA ALA A 18 3.38 22.17 4.24
C ALA A 18 2.71 21.57 5.47
N ARG A 19 3.54 21.17 6.43
CA ARG A 19 3.19 20.63 7.74
C ARG A 19 2.02 21.40 8.35
N SER A 20 0.81 20.87 8.26
CA SER A 20 -0.27 21.25 9.16
C SER A 20 0.14 20.83 10.57
N ALA A 21 -0.26 21.61 11.58
CA ALA A 21 0.11 21.41 12.97
C ALA A 21 -0.08 19.96 13.41
N PRO A 22 0.83 19.38 14.24
CA PRO A 22 0.70 18.02 14.71
C PRO A 22 -0.62 17.89 15.46
N LEU A 23 -1.43 16.91 15.08
CA LEU A 23 -2.53 16.39 15.89
C LEU A 23 -1.89 16.07 17.25
N GLY A 24 -2.34 16.76 18.31
CA GLY A 24 -1.69 16.81 19.61
C GLY A 24 -1.30 15.44 20.14
N HIS A 25 -0.02 15.17 20.17
CA HIS A 25 0.56 13.95 20.74
C HIS A 25 0.38 13.97 22.26
N LYS A 26 -0.49 13.12 22.75
CA LYS A 26 -0.48 12.65 24.14
C LYS A 26 0.38 11.38 24.16
N SER A 27 1.60 11.47 24.65
CA SER A 27 2.46 10.30 24.86
C SER A 27 1.88 9.45 26.00
N GLY A 28 1.31 8.28 25.64
CA GLY A 28 0.80 7.30 26.59
C GLY A 28 0.91 5.90 25.98
N MET A 29 1.29 4.89 26.76
CA MET A 29 1.55 3.50 26.35
C MET A 29 0.33 2.72 25.80
N ASN A 30 -0.77 3.41 25.42
CA ASN A 30 -2.02 2.82 24.91
C ASN A 30 -2.61 3.64 23.75
N GLU A 31 -1.78 4.20 22.86
CA GLU A 31 -2.31 4.90 21.72
C GLU A 31 -2.80 3.91 20.64
N THR A 32 -4.08 4.04 20.25
CA THR A 32 -4.65 3.35 19.10
C THR A 32 -3.98 3.84 17.83
N PRO A 33 -3.62 2.97 16.87
CA PRO A 33 -3.11 3.38 15.57
C PRO A 33 -4.09 4.32 14.84
N ASP A 34 -3.55 5.30 14.09
CA ASP A 34 -4.35 6.20 13.25
C ASP A 34 -5.00 5.47 12.09
N ILE A 35 -4.34 4.41 11.62
CA ILE A 35 -4.78 3.55 10.52
C ILE A 35 -4.22 2.14 10.71
N LEU A 36 -4.99 1.13 10.32
CA LEU A 36 -4.52 -0.25 10.28
C LEU A 36 -4.12 -0.64 8.84
N CYS A 37 -2.98 -1.32 8.71
CA CYS A 37 -2.54 -1.94 7.47
C CYS A 37 -2.53 -3.45 7.65
N ILE A 38 -3.40 -4.16 6.93
CA ILE A 38 -3.62 -5.60 7.08
C ILE A 38 -3.19 -6.30 5.79
N GLY A 39 -2.19 -7.16 5.87
CA GLY A 39 -1.70 -7.89 4.72
C GLY A 39 -0.23 -8.30 4.85
N SER A 40 0.52 -8.26 3.75
CA SER A 40 1.89 -8.76 3.70
C SER A 40 2.90 -7.83 4.36
N VAL A 41 3.68 -8.42 5.26
CA VAL A 41 4.89 -7.86 5.89
C VAL A 41 5.95 -8.94 5.82
N LEU A 42 7.01 -8.72 5.07
CA LEU A 42 8.00 -9.74 4.73
C LEU A 42 9.36 -9.12 4.40
N TRP A 43 10.33 -9.97 4.12
CA TRP A 43 11.62 -9.53 3.59
C TRP A 43 11.63 -9.56 2.06
N ASP A 44 11.93 -8.43 1.42
CA ASP A 44 12.28 -8.35 0.01
C ASP A 44 13.78 -8.62 -0.15
N VAL A 45 14.13 -9.72 -0.82
CA VAL A 45 15.50 -10.10 -1.17
C VAL A 45 15.69 -9.89 -2.66
N ILE A 46 16.39 -8.82 -3.05
CA ILE A 46 16.50 -8.42 -4.45
C ILE A 46 17.95 -8.48 -4.90
N GLY A 47 18.22 -9.36 -5.86
CA GLY A 47 19.50 -9.46 -6.56
C GLY A 47 19.47 -8.60 -7.83
N ARG A 48 20.36 -7.61 -7.94
CA ARG A 48 20.47 -6.73 -9.11
C ARG A 48 21.82 -6.83 -9.79
N SER A 49 21.80 -6.97 -11.13
CA SER A 49 22.98 -6.87 -11.98
C SER A 49 22.80 -5.75 -13.00
N ASN A 50 23.87 -4.98 -13.26
CA ASN A 50 23.88 -3.97 -14.31
C ASN A 50 24.02 -4.57 -15.71
N GLY A 51 24.29 -5.87 -15.81
CA GLY A 51 24.42 -6.60 -17.06
C GLY A 51 23.10 -7.20 -17.53
N HIS A 52 23.04 -7.51 -18.83
CA HIS A 52 21.93 -8.27 -19.42
C HIS A 52 22.00 -9.72 -18.95
N MET A 53 21.03 -10.18 -18.17
CA MET A 53 21.01 -11.54 -17.62
C MET A 53 20.40 -12.55 -18.60
N ARG A 54 21.03 -13.71 -18.68
CA ARG A 54 20.51 -14.86 -19.43
C ARG A 54 20.05 -15.95 -18.49
N GLN A 55 19.02 -16.68 -18.86
CA GLN A 55 18.56 -17.84 -18.11
C GLN A 55 19.71 -18.88 -17.97
N GLY A 56 19.90 -19.38 -16.76
CA GLY A 56 20.90 -20.41 -16.47
C GLY A 56 22.34 -19.92 -16.34
N SER A 57 22.58 -18.59 -16.29
CA SER A 57 23.90 -18.01 -16.04
C SER A 57 23.96 -17.21 -14.75
N ASP A 58 25.13 -17.16 -14.12
CA ASP A 58 25.46 -16.26 -13.04
C ASP A 58 26.09 -14.98 -13.57
N MET A 59 25.88 -13.88 -12.84
CA MET A 59 26.39 -12.56 -13.18
C MET A 59 26.83 -11.82 -11.91
N PRO A 60 27.93 -11.04 -11.97
CA PRO A 60 28.26 -10.13 -10.88
C PRO A 60 27.09 -9.16 -10.59
N GLY A 61 26.73 -9.01 -9.32
CA GLY A 61 25.62 -8.17 -8.91
C GLY A 61 25.66 -7.85 -7.43
N ARG A 62 24.62 -7.20 -6.94
CA ARG A 62 24.40 -6.90 -5.52
C ARG A 62 23.09 -7.51 -5.07
N ILE A 63 23.11 -8.15 -3.90
CA ILE A 63 21.91 -8.64 -3.24
C ILE A 63 21.63 -7.69 -2.07
N THR A 64 20.42 -7.20 -2.00
CA THR A 64 19.90 -6.37 -0.89
C THR A 64 18.74 -7.07 -0.24
N ARG A 65 18.59 -6.91 1.08
CA ARG A 65 17.43 -7.35 1.86
C ARG A 65 16.81 -6.12 2.50
N LEU A 66 15.55 -5.88 2.25
CA LEU A 66 14.80 -4.72 2.73
C LEU A 66 13.46 -5.18 3.32
N PRO A 67 12.93 -4.50 4.35
CA PRO A 67 11.54 -4.71 4.76
C PRO A 67 10.62 -4.38 3.58
N GLY A 68 9.64 -5.25 3.33
CA GLY A 68 8.73 -5.14 2.19
C GLY A 68 7.39 -5.80 2.43
N GLY A 69 6.63 -5.96 1.37
CA GLY A 69 5.24 -6.38 1.38
C GLY A 69 4.28 -5.20 1.23
N VAL A 70 3.17 -5.41 0.52
CA VAL A 70 2.24 -4.32 0.12
C VAL A 70 1.69 -3.58 1.34
N ALA A 71 1.22 -4.30 2.36
CA ALA A 71 0.71 -3.65 3.58
C ALA A 71 1.79 -2.84 4.30
N LEU A 72 3.06 -3.32 4.33
CA LEU A 72 4.16 -2.57 4.90
C LEU A 72 4.53 -1.34 4.05
N ASN A 73 4.55 -1.46 2.72
CA ASN A 73 4.84 -0.32 1.84
C ASN A 73 3.82 0.82 2.02
N ILE A 74 2.54 0.47 2.12
CA ILE A 74 1.45 1.40 2.42
C ILE A 74 1.68 2.03 3.81
N ALA A 75 1.98 1.21 4.83
CA ALA A 75 2.24 1.68 6.20
C ALA A 75 3.44 2.62 6.28
N MET A 76 4.56 2.28 5.63
CA MET A 76 5.74 3.16 5.55
C MET A 76 5.39 4.52 4.95
N THR A 77 4.53 4.54 3.94
CA THR A 77 4.09 5.79 3.32
C THR A 77 3.21 6.59 4.28
N PHE A 78 2.30 5.97 5.02
CA PHE A 78 1.54 6.65 6.08
C PHE A 78 2.46 7.25 7.16
N ALA A 79 3.47 6.50 7.60
CA ALA A 79 4.44 6.99 8.59
C ALA A 79 5.19 8.23 8.08
N ARG A 80 5.58 8.27 6.79
CA ARG A 80 6.19 9.45 6.15
C ARG A 80 5.24 10.67 6.14
N PHE A 81 3.95 10.45 6.01
CA PHE A 81 2.94 11.51 6.13
C PHE A 81 2.60 11.88 7.58
N GLY A 82 3.28 11.29 8.56
CA GLY A 82 3.16 11.62 9.99
C GLY A 82 2.01 10.91 10.71
N LEU A 83 1.41 9.88 10.10
CA LEU A 83 0.45 8.99 10.77
C LEU A 83 1.18 7.86 11.49
N LYS A 84 0.48 7.20 12.40
CA LYS A 84 0.93 6.04 13.17
C LYS A 84 0.23 4.77 12.67
N PRO A 85 0.77 4.09 11.64
CA PRO A 85 0.12 2.89 11.10
C PRO A 85 0.35 1.69 12.01
N GLY A 86 -0.71 0.94 12.31
CA GLY A 86 -0.65 -0.35 12.98
C GLY A 86 -0.63 -1.51 11.97
N LEU A 87 0.27 -2.46 12.16
CA LEU A 87 0.42 -3.62 11.28
C LEU A 87 -0.33 -4.83 11.83
N LEU A 88 -1.18 -5.44 11.00
CA LEU A 88 -1.80 -6.74 11.24
C LEU A 88 -1.35 -7.70 10.12
N SER A 89 -0.43 -8.58 10.46
CA SER A 89 0.19 -9.55 9.56
C SER A 89 0.69 -10.76 10.32
N ALA A 90 1.26 -11.73 9.62
CA ALA A 90 1.94 -12.87 10.21
C ALA A 90 3.45 -12.76 10.03
N VAL A 91 4.19 -12.97 11.12
CA VAL A 91 5.66 -13.00 11.13
C VAL A 91 6.11 -14.21 11.96
N GLY A 92 7.12 -14.94 11.50
CA GLY A 92 7.63 -16.11 12.21
C GLY A 92 8.23 -15.78 13.58
N GLN A 93 8.20 -16.73 14.50
CA GLN A 93 8.99 -16.68 15.74
C GLN A 93 10.43 -17.14 15.47
N ASP A 94 11.09 -16.45 14.53
CA ASP A 94 12.46 -16.71 14.10
C ASP A 94 13.29 -15.41 14.15
N PRO A 95 14.65 -15.52 14.09
CA PRO A 95 15.51 -14.33 14.13
C PRO A 95 15.21 -13.31 13.02
N GLU A 96 14.79 -13.76 11.84
CA GLU A 96 14.45 -12.88 10.73
C GLU A 96 13.14 -12.11 11.00
N GLY A 97 12.20 -12.72 11.71
CA GLY A 97 10.97 -12.08 12.17
C GLY A 97 11.25 -11.02 13.25
N ASP A 98 12.17 -11.29 14.16
CA ASP A 98 12.57 -10.32 15.17
C ASP A 98 13.23 -9.09 14.52
N GLU A 99 14.16 -9.31 13.58
CA GLU A 99 14.78 -8.23 12.80
C GLU A 99 13.75 -7.45 11.98
N LEU A 100 12.78 -8.13 11.37
CA LEU A 100 11.74 -7.48 10.56
C LEU A 100 10.85 -6.58 11.42
N MET A 101 10.43 -7.07 12.59
CA MET A 101 9.64 -6.28 13.53
C MET A 101 10.38 -5.04 14.01
N GLU A 102 11.67 -5.17 14.34
CA GLU A 102 12.51 -4.03 14.73
C GLU A 102 12.64 -3.02 13.57
N ALA A 103 12.89 -3.50 12.35
CA ALA A 103 12.96 -2.65 11.18
C ALA A 103 11.63 -1.91 10.92
N CYS A 104 10.48 -2.58 11.04
CA CYS A 104 9.17 -1.96 10.92
C CYS A 104 8.95 -0.88 11.98
N ALA A 105 9.36 -1.13 13.22
CA ALA A 105 9.26 -0.15 14.31
C ALA A 105 10.15 1.10 14.03
N GLN A 106 11.37 0.89 13.52
CA GLN A 106 12.28 1.99 13.10
C GLN A 106 11.70 2.82 11.95
N LEU A 107 10.88 2.21 11.08
CA LEU A 107 10.15 2.87 10.01
C LEU A 107 8.87 3.59 10.47
N GLY A 108 8.60 3.60 11.78
CA GLY A 108 7.47 4.32 12.38
C GLY A 108 6.16 3.52 12.44
N CYS A 109 6.19 2.21 12.19
CA CYS A 109 5.02 1.34 12.25
C CYS A 109 4.83 0.75 13.65
N ASP A 110 3.58 0.62 14.08
CA ASP A 110 3.22 -0.10 15.31
C ASP A 110 3.15 -1.61 15.03
N THR A 111 4.09 -2.36 15.62
CA THR A 111 4.23 -3.82 15.43
C THR A 111 3.61 -4.66 16.55
N ARG A 112 2.99 -4.03 17.56
CA ARG A 112 2.45 -4.71 18.76
C ARG A 112 1.38 -5.76 18.45
N HIS A 113 0.71 -5.63 17.31
CA HIS A 113 -0.42 -6.47 16.91
C HIS A 113 -0.07 -7.48 15.82
N LEU A 114 1.22 -7.62 15.46
CA LEU A 114 1.67 -8.67 14.55
C LEU A 114 1.46 -10.06 15.17
N TYR A 115 0.83 -10.95 14.41
CA TYR A 115 0.72 -12.36 14.81
C TYR A 115 2.08 -13.05 14.65
N ARG A 116 2.60 -13.63 15.75
CA ARG A 116 3.84 -14.39 15.75
C ARG A 116 3.55 -15.87 15.55
N SER A 117 3.94 -16.41 14.40
CA SER A 117 3.75 -17.82 14.06
C SER A 117 4.83 -18.68 14.69
N GLU A 118 4.43 -19.73 15.42
CA GLU A 118 5.35 -20.69 16.05
C GLU A 118 5.80 -21.80 15.08
N ASP A 119 4.98 -22.07 14.07
CA ASP A 119 5.11 -23.22 13.17
C ASP A 119 5.50 -22.85 11.73
N LEU A 120 5.58 -21.57 11.41
CA LEU A 120 5.91 -21.07 10.07
C LEU A 120 6.99 -20.00 10.12
N PRO A 121 7.93 -20.00 9.15
CA PRO A 121 8.99 -19.01 9.09
C PRO A 121 8.46 -17.63 8.67
N THR A 122 9.29 -16.61 8.85
CA THR A 122 9.04 -15.29 8.29
C THR A 122 8.99 -15.33 6.77
N ASP A 123 7.94 -14.77 6.18
CA ASP A 123 7.72 -14.73 4.73
C ASP A 123 8.78 -13.89 4.01
N ARG A 124 9.02 -14.20 2.73
CA ARG A 124 10.02 -13.55 1.87
C ARG A 124 9.52 -13.42 0.44
N TYR A 125 9.95 -12.35 -0.19
CA TYR A 125 9.89 -12.21 -1.64
C TYR A 125 11.32 -12.16 -2.18
N MET A 126 11.63 -12.97 -3.17
CA MET A 126 12.94 -12.97 -3.82
C MET A 126 12.79 -12.61 -5.28
N ALA A 127 13.56 -11.62 -5.73
CA ALA A 127 13.59 -11.20 -7.13
C ALA A 127 15.01 -11.16 -7.66
N VAL A 128 15.18 -11.48 -8.95
CA VAL A 128 16.41 -11.35 -9.71
C VAL A 128 16.14 -10.37 -10.85
N GLU A 129 16.90 -9.27 -10.87
CA GLU A 129 16.76 -8.18 -11.84
C GLU A 129 18.09 -7.98 -12.59
N GLY A 130 18.00 -7.79 -13.90
CA GLY A 130 19.11 -7.42 -14.76
C GLY A 130 18.85 -6.10 -15.49
N ALA A 131 19.78 -5.67 -16.34
CA ALA A 131 19.57 -4.53 -17.24
C ALA A 131 18.35 -4.73 -18.17
N ASN A 132 17.90 -5.96 -18.34
CA ASN A 132 16.72 -6.37 -19.11
C ASN A 132 15.45 -6.52 -18.24
N GLY A 133 15.44 -5.96 -17.03
CA GLY A 133 14.29 -5.97 -16.12
C GLY A 133 14.24 -7.18 -15.19
N LEU A 134 13.05 -7.51 -14.70
CA LEU A 134 12.80 -8.66 -13.84
C LEU A 134 13.00 -9.97 -14.63
N ILE A 135 13.90 -10.83 -14.16
CA ILE A 135 14.22 -12.12 -14.76
C ILE A 135 13.39 -13.24 -14.15
N ALA A 136 13.28 -13.25 -12.82
CA ALA A 136 12.51 -14.22 -12.06
C ALA A 136 12.16 -13.66 -10.68
N ALA A 137 11.05 -14.13 -10.12
CA ALA A 137 10.69 -13.86 -8.75
C ALA A 137 9.98 -15.06 -8.11
N ILE A 138 10.13 -15.18 -6.78
CA ILE A 138 9.43 -16.15 -5.95
C ILE A 138 8.83 -15.39 -4.76
N ALA A 139 7.51 -15.52 -4.57
CA ALA A 139 6.82 -15.02 -3.40
C ALA A 139 6.54 -16.18 -2.45
N ASP A 140 7.28 -16.23 -1.35
CA ASP A 140 7.02 -17.15 -0.25
C ASP A 140 6.19 -16.41 0.81
N ALA A 141 4.88 -16.44 0.66
CA ALA A 141 3.89 -15.78 1.52
C ALA A 141 2.98 -16.80 2.23
N HIS A 142 3.51 -18.02 2.49
CA HIS A 142 2.74 -19.12 3.06
C HIS A 142 2.34 -18.86 4.52
N SER A 143 3.15 -18.13 5.29
CA SER A 143 2.87 -17.86 6.70
C SER A 143 1.68 -16.93 6.87
N LEU A 144 1.59 -15.88 6.02
CA LEU A 144 0.43 -15.00 5.99
C LEU A 144 -0.84 -15.77 5.61
N GLU A 145 -0.80 -16.57 4.54
CA GLU A 145 -1.97 -17.32 4.07
C GLU A 145 -2.44 -18.36 5.09
N ARG A 146 -1.52 -19.08 5.76
CA ARG A 146 -1.84 -20.07 6.78
C ARG A 146 -2.24 -19.47 8.12
N ALA A 147 -1.78 -18.26 8.44
CA ALA A 147 -2.24 -17.53 9.61
C ALA A 147 -3.75 -17.24 9.51
N GLY A 148 -4.25 -16.91 8.32
CA GLY A 148 -5.67 -16.64 8.11
C GLY A 148 -6.21 -15.60 9.09
N SER A 149 -7.38 -15.82 9.65
CA SER A 149 -8.04 -14.89 10.58
C SER A 149 -7.30 -14.68 11.91
N ARG A 150 -6.25 -15.46 12.24
CA ARG A 150 -5.44 -15.23 13.46
C ARG A 150 -4.81 -13.83 13.50
N ILE A 151 -4.49 -13.25 12.34
CA ILE A 151 -3.97 -11.88 12.26
C ILE A 151 -5.01 -10.82 12.64
N LEU A 152 -6.30 -11.15 12.56
CA LEU A 152 -7.42 -10.25 12.85
C LEU A 152 -7.84 -10.28 14.32
N ARG A 153 -7.23 -11.14 15.14
CA ARG A 153 -7.59 -11.30 16.56
C ARG A 153 -7.70 -9.97 17.31
N PRO A 154 -6.81 -8.98 17.14
CA PRO A 154 -6.92 -7.71 17.84
C PRO A 154 -8.21 -6.92 17.53
N LEU A 155 -8.86 -7.19 16.40
CA LEU A 155 -10.15 -6.59 16.02
C LEU A 155 -11.36 -7.35 16.55
N SER A 156 -11.16 -8.54 17.14
CA SER A 156 -12.24 -9.38 17.66
C SER A 156 -12.19 -9.63 19.17
N ASP A 157 -11.02 -9.44 19.82
CA ASP A 157 -10.81 -9.72 21.23
C ASP A 157 -10.92 -8.50 22.16
N GLY A 158 -11.30 -7.34 21.62
CA GLY A 158 -11.43 -6.09 22.36
C GLY A 158 -10.16 -5.24 22.43
N THR A 159 -9.02 -5.72 21.90
CA THR A 159 -7.75 -4.96 21.91
C THR A 159 -7.84 -3.70 21.03
N LEU A 160 -8.34 -3.82 19.80
CA LEU A 160 -8.57 -2.71 18.87
C LEU A 160 -10.07 -2.54 18.56
N GLY A 161 -10.85 -3.60 18.73
CA GLY A 161 -12.30 -3.62 18.48
C GLY A 161 -12.90 -4.96 18.81
N SER A 162 -14.23 -5.06 18.64
CA SER A 162 -15.02 -6.30 18.75
C SER A 162 -16.26 -6.22 17.86
N ALA A 163 -17.07 -7.29 17.81
CA ALA A 163 -18.33 -7.24 17.08
C ALA A 163 -19.32 -6.24 17.68
N GLU A 164 -19.29 -6.01 19.00
CA GLU A 164 -20.15 -5.05 19.72
C GLU A 164 -19.62 -3.62 19.61
N THR A 165 -18.31 -3.46 19.49
CA THR A 165 -17.61 -2.17 19.36
C THR A 165 -16.60 -2.24 18.22
N PRO A 166 -17.05 -2.23 16.96
CA PRO A 166 -16.18 -2.35 15.79
C PRO A 166 -15.15 -1.22 15.72
N TYR A 167 -13.96 -1.54 15.21
CA TYR A 167 -12.91 -0.53 14.97
C TYR A 167 -13.43 0.54 13.99
N PRO A 168 -13.45 1.83 14.39
CA PRO A 168 -14.10 2.89 13.60
C PRO A 168 -13.14 3.60 12.64
N GLY A 169 -11.87 3.21 12.60
CA GLY A 169 -10.83 3.89 11.82
C GLY A 169 -10.66 3.35 10.40
N PRO A 170 -9.75 3.97 9.64
CA PRO A 170 -9.38 3.49 8.31
C PRO A 170 -8.58 2.20 8.41
N VAL A 171 -8.83 1.30 7.44
CA VAL A 171 -8.18 0.00 7.31
C VAL A 171 -7.72 -0.18 5.86
N ALA A 172 -6.42 -0.23 5.63
CA ALA A 172 -5.83 -0.58 4.35
C ALA A 172 -5.63 -2.10 4.27
N LEU A 173 -6.19 -2.72 3.24
CA LEU A 173 -6.12 -4.17 2.97
C LEU A 173 -5.34 -4.42 1.70
N ASP A 174 -4.50 -5.44 1.69
CA ASP A 174 -3.81 -5.88 0.48
C ASP A 174 -4.27 -7.26 -0.01
N GLY A 175 -4.23 -7.49 -1.33
CA GLY A 175 -4.64 -8.72 -1.99
C GLY A 175 -3.69 -9.91 -1.78
N ASN A 176 -2.66 -9.82 -0.92
CA ASN A 176 -1.90 -10.98 -0.47
C ASN A 176 -2.70 -11.84 0.51
N LEU A 177 -3.72 -11.26 1.15
CA LEU A 177 -4.70 -12.03 1.91
C LEU A 177 -5.45 -13.00 0.99
N THR A 178 -5.84 -14.16 1.53
CA THR A 178 -6.62 -15.13 0.75
C THR A 178 -8.01 -14.59 0.42
N GLU A 179 -8.61 -15.03 -0.70
CA GLU A 179 -9.99 -14.63 -1.04
C GLU A 179 -10.96 -14.95 0.08
N THR A 180 -10.80 -16.11 0.75
CA THR A 180 -11.62 -16.50 1.89
C THR A 180 -11.54 -15.47 3.02
N LEU A 181 -10.33 -15.04 3.39
CA LEU A 181 -10.15 -14.06 4.47
C LEU A 181 -10.70 -12.69 4.07
N LEU A 182 -10.53 -12.27 2.82
CA LEU A 182 -11.11 -11.03 2.29
C LEU A 182 -12.65 -11.08 2.26
N ASP A 183 -13.23 -12.25 1.96
CA ASP A 183 -14.69 -12.46 2.01
C ASP A 183 -15.21 -12.40 3.47
N GLU A 184 -14.46 -12.98 4.43
CA GLU A 184 -14.75 -12.83 5.86
C GLU A 184 -14.72 -11.35 6.27
N ILE A 185 -13.65 -10.61 5.98
CA ILE A 185 -13.52 -9.18 6.30
C ILE A 185 -14.65 -8.35 5.71
N ALA A 186 -15.05 -8.65 4.48
CA ALA A 186 -16.12 -7.90 3.80
C ALA A 186 -17.48 -8.01 4.52
N ARG A 187 -17.69 -9.06 5.36
CA ARG A 187 -18.97 -9.35 6.03
C ARG A 187 -18.91 -9.33 7.54
N ASP A 188 -17.71 -9.41 8.13
CA ASP A 188 -17.55 -9.52 9.58
C ASP A 188 -18.02 -8.25 10.29
N PRO A 189 -18.90 -8.38 11.32
CA PRO A 189 -19.34 -7.27 12.16
C PRO A 189 -18.21 -6.47 12.81
N CYS A 190 -17.05 -7.09 13.10
CA CYS A 190 -15.89 -6.40 13.65
C CYS A 190 -15.37 -5.26 12.73
N PHE A 191 -15.68 -5.32 11.45
CA PHE A 191 -15.32 -4.30 10.45
C PHE A 191 -16.51 -3.37 10.10
N ALA A 192 -17.66 -3.50 10.75
CA ALA A 192 -18.89 -2.77 10.36
C ALA A 192 -18.71 -1.25 10.33
N ALA A 193 -17.89 -0.70 11.21
CA ALA A 193 -17.60 0.74 11.31
C ALA A 193 -16.30 1.15 10.58
N ALA A 194 -15.52 0.20 10.07
CA ALA A 194 -14.24 0.47 9.44
C ALA A 194 -14.38 1.11 8.05
N ASP A 195 -13.55 2.11 7.76
CA ASP A 195 -13.35 2.67 6.43
C ASP A 195 -12.35 1.78 5.67
N LEU A 196 -12.89 0.85 4.86
CA LEU A 196 -12.10 -0.15 4.15
C LEU A 196 -11.51 0.41 2.86
N ARG A 197 -10.20 0.31 2.72
CA ARG A 197 -9.38 0.73 1.57
C ARG A 197 -8.61 -0.47 1.05
N ILE A 198 -8.88 -0.92 -0.17
CA ILE A 198 -8.44 -2.24 -0.64
C ILE A 198 -7.64 -2.10 -1.94
N ALA A 199 -6.43 -2.69 -1.97
CA ALA A 199 -5.62 -2.79 -3.17
C ALA A 199 -5.22 -4.24 -3.46
N PRO A 200 -5.16 -4.69 -4.73
CA PRO A 200 -4.56 -5.96 -5.07
C PRO A 200 -3.04 -5.87 -4.90
N ALA A 201 -2.41 -6.97 -4.59
CA ALA A 201 -0.95 -7.03 -4.52
C ALA A 201 -0.30 -7.09 -5.90
N SER A 202 -1.05 -7.56 -6.88
CA SER A 202 -0.63 -7.71 -8.28
C SER A 202 -1.83 -8.07 -9.15
N PRO A 203 -1.73 -7.93 -10.50
CA PRO A 203 -2.79 -8.34 -11.42
C PRO A 203 -3.27 -9.77 -11.19
N GLY A 204 -2.36 -10.72 -10.96
CA GLY A 204 -2.69 -12.13 -10.69
C GLY A 204 -3.49 -12.37 -9.39
N LYS A 205 -3.64 -11.36 -8.53
CA LYS A 205 -4.42 -11.43 -7.29
C LYS A 205 -5.65 -10.50 -7.30
N ALA A 206 -5.90 -9.80 -8.40
CA ALA A 206 -7.01 -8.84 -8.49
C ALA A 206 -8.37 -9.49 -8.19
N GLU A 207 -8.61 -10.72 -8.67
CA GLU A 207 -9.89 -11.42 -8.43
C GLU A 207 -10.18 -11.69 -6.94
N ARG A 208 -9.14 -11.68 -6.08
CA ARG A 208 -9.32 -11.80 -4.62
C ARG A 208 -10.16 -10.65 -4.02
N LEU A 209 -10.32 -9.54 -4.75
CA LEU A 209 -11.12 -8.38 -4.33
C LEU A 209 -12.61 -8.49 -4.67
N LEU A 210 -13.03 -9.51 -5.43
CA LEU A 210 -14.44 -9.72 -5.81
C LEU A 210 -15.43 -9.74 -4.62
N PRO A 211 -15.06 -10.22 -3.41
CA PRO A 211 -15.92 -10.13 -2.24
C PRO A 211 -16.40 -8.70 -1.92
N PHE A 212 -15.55 -7.69 -2.10
CA PHE A 212 -15.89 -6.30 -1.81
C PHE A 212 -16.87 -5.71 -2.84
N LEU A 213 -16.80 -6.14 -4.11
CA LEU A 213 -17.80 -5.80 -5.12
C LEU A 213 -19.16 -6.40 -4.75
N ARG A 214 -19.18 -7.67 -4.33
CA ARG A 214 -20.41 -8.37 -3.92
C ARG A 214 -21.03 -7.78 -2.65
N ALA A 215 -20.20 -7.31 -1.73
CA ALA A 215 -20.62 -6.70 -0.46
C ALA A 215 -20.95 -5.20 -0.57
N HIS A 216 -20.68 -4.56 -1.71
CA HIS A 216 -20.79 -3.11 -1.90
C HIS A 216 -20.05 -2.31 -0.80
N ARG A 217 -18.83 -2.72 -0.47
CA ARG A 217 -18.06 -2.15 0.64
C ARG A 217 -16.67 -1.72 0.23
N GLY A 218 -16.22 -0.62 0.85
CA GLY A 218 -14.88 -0.11 0.75
C GLY A 218 -14.57 0.62 -0.56
N VAL A 219 -13.35 1.12 -0.63
CA VAL A 219 -12.79 1.79 -1.82
C VAL A 219 -11.75 0.89 -2.43
N LEU A 220 -11.93 0.54 -3.70
CA LEU A 220 -10.98 -0.28 -4.45
C LEU A 220 -9.93 0.62 -5.11
N TYR A 221 -8.65 0.35 -4.88
CA TYR A 221 -7.52 0.97 -5.55
C TYR A 221 -6.91 -0.03 -6.51
N VAL A 222 -7.05 0.18 -7.80
CA VAL A 222 -6.61 -0.75 -8.85
C VAL A 222 -5.99 0.01 -10.02
N ASN A 223 -5.13 -0.65 -10.77
CA ASN A 223 -4.71 -0.13 -12.07
C ASN A 223 -5.67 -0.59 -13.18
N LEU A 224 -5.43 -0.11 -14.42
CA LEU A 224 -6.30 -0.41 -15.55
C LEU A 224 -6.36 -1.91 -15.88
N GLU A 225 -5.23 -2.63 -15.78
CA GLU A 225 -5.15 -4.07 -16.01
C GLU A 225 -5.95 -4.85 -14.95
N GLU A 226 -5.78 -4.51 -13.68
CA GLU A 226 -6.48 -5.13 -12.55
C GLU A 226 -8.00 -4.88 -12.63
N ALA A 227 -8.40 -3.67 -13.01
CA ALA A 227 -9.80 -3.36 -13.28
C ALA A 227 -10.37 -4.21 -14.43
N GLY A 228 -9.57 -4.42 -15.48
CA GLY A 228 -9.90 -5.31 -16.59
C GLY A 228 -10.14 -6.75 -16.15
N ILE A 229 -9.28 -7.28 -15.30
CA ILE A 229 -9.41 -8.63 -14.71
C ILE A 229 -10.69 -8.71 -13.85
N LEU A 230 -10.89 -7.75 -12.93
CA LEU A 230 -12.08 -7.70 -12.09
C LEU A 230 -13.37 -7.60 -12.91
N CYS A 231 -13.36 -6.89 -14.01
CA CYS A 231 -14.52 -6.72 -14.89
C CYS A 231 -14.64 -7.79 -15.98
N GLN A 232 -13.62 -8.62 -16.17
CA GLN A 232 -13.51 -9.58 -17.28
C GLN A 232 -13.70 -8.92 -18.66
N ALA A 233 -13.15 -7.73 -18.81
CA ALA A 233 -13.23 -6.91 -20.01
C ALA A 233 -12.01 -5.99 -20.13
N PRO A 234 -11.48 -5.77 -21.35
CA PRO A 234 -10.45 -4.76 -21.56
C PRO A 234 -11.03 -3.36 -21.50
N PHE A 235 -10.20 -2.38 -21.10
CA PHE A 235 -10.56 -0.96 -21.08
C PHE A 235 -9.45 -0.12 -21.71
N ASP A 236 -9.84 0.96 -22.39
CA ASP A 236 -8.92 1.91 -22.99
C ASP A 236 -8.57 3.07 -22.05
N SER A 237 -9.32 3.24 -20.95
CA SER A 237 -9.11 4.35 -20.01
C SER A 237 -9.60 4.04 -18.60
N ALA A 238 -8.98 4.70 -17.62
CA ALA A 238 -9.37 4.59 -16.22
C ALA A 238 -10.82 5.04 -15.95
N PRO A 239 -11.37 6.10 -16.57
CA PRO A 239 -12.78 6.46 -16.41
C PRO A 239 -13.76 5.36 -16.83
N GLN A 240 -13.51 4.69 -17.96
CA GLN A 240 -14.35 3.58 -18.40
C GLN A 240 -14.29 2.40 -17.41
N ALA A 241 -13.09 2.05 -16.98
CA ALA A 241 -12.88 0.96 -16.03
C ALA A 241 -13.51 1.25 -14.66
N ALA A 242 -13.32 2.46 -14.13
CA ALA A 242 -13.89 2.87 -12.85
C ALA A 242 -15.42 2.89 -12.87
N ALA A 243 -16.03 3.43 -13.93
CA ALA A 243 -17.48 3.40 -14.11
C ALA A 243 -18.01 1.95 -14.14
N LYS A 244 -17.31 1.04 -14.86
CA LYS A 244 -17.70 -0.35 -14.94
C LYS A 244 -17.56 -1.10 -13.61
N LEU A 245 -16.53 -0.80 -12.81
CA LEU A 245 -16.40 -1.35 -11.46
C LEU A 245 -17.56 -0.94 -10.56
N VAL A 246 -17.98 0.33 -10.60
CA VAL A 246 -19.14 0.81 -9.83
C VAL A 246 -20.43 0.13 -10.33
N GLU A 247 -20.65 0.00 -11.65
CA GLU A 247 -21.78 -0.74 -12.21
C GLU A 247 -21.79 -2.22 -11.74
N ARG A 248 -20.61 -2.81 -11.54
CA ARG A 248 -20.47 -4.19 -11.04
C ARG A 248 -20.57 -4.34 -9.53
N GLY A 249 -20.75 -3.26 -8.81
CA GLY A 249 -21.00 -3.28 -7.38
C GLY A 249 -19.90 -2.69 -6.50
N ALA A 250 -18.84 -2.11 -7.05
CA ALA A 250 -17.92 -1.37 -6.21
C ALA A 250 -18.63 -0.17 -5.57
N ALA A 251 -18.53 0.00 -4.25
CA ALA A 251 -19.05 1.20 -3.59
C ALA A 251 -18.31 2.46 -4.09
N ARG A 252 -17.00 2.33 -4.29
CA ARG A 252 -16.13 3.34 -4.90
C ARG A 252 -14.92 2.65 -5.52
N ALA A 253 -14.44 3.13 -6.65
CA ALA A 253 -13.27 2.63 -7.33
C ALA A 253 -12.36 3.76 -7.75
N VAL A 254 -11.08 3.67 -7.38
CA VAL A 254 -10.01 4.58 -7.81
C VAL A 254 -9.11 3.79 -8.75
N VAL A 255 -9.13 4.16 -10.03
CA VAL A 255 -8.39 3.43 -11.09
C VAL A 255 -7.26 4.30 -11.60
N THR A 256 -6.03 3.77 -11.59
CA THR A 256 -4.83 4.41 -12.14
C THR A 256 -4.47 3.82 -13.50
N ASN A 257 -3.77 4.58 -14.34
CA ASN A 257 -3.31 4.15 -15.68
C ASN A 257 -1.93 4.72 -16.02
N GLY A 258 -0.93 4.42 -15.19
CA GLY A 258 0.44 4.89 -15.39
C GLY A 258 0.51 6.42 -15.46
N GLY A 259 1.06 6.97 -16.56
CA GLY A 259 1.13 8.41 -16.84
C GLY A 259 -0.13 9.00 -17.46
N GLU A 260 -1.16 8.18 -17.71
CA GLU A 260 -2.45 8.64 -18.21
C GLU A 260 -3.40 9.05 -17.06
N ALA A 261 -4.58 9.54 -17.41
CA ALA A 261 -5.55 9.96 -16.40
C ALA A 261 -5.93 8.81 -15.45
N ALA A 262 -5.93 9.10 -14.14
CA ALA A 262 -6.58 8.29 -13.13
C ALA A 262 -8.03 8.74 -12.94
N CYS A 263 -8.84 7.88 -12.32
CA CYS A 263 -10.26 8.16 -12.09
C CYS A 263 -10.72 7.65 -10.74
N ASP A 264 -11.48 8.49 -10.04
CA ASP A 264 -12.23 8.17 -8.84
C ASP A 264 -13.73 8.15 -9.17
N ALA A 265 -14.38 7.02 -9.10
CA ALA A 265 -15.78 6.83 -9.40
C ALA A 265 -16.57 6.22 -8.24
N SER A 266 -17.78 6.72 -8.02
CA SER A 266 -18.78 6.20 -7.09
C SER A 266 -20.19 6.47 -7.62
N ALA A 267 -21.22 6.13 -6.85
CA ALA A 267 -22.60 6.50 -7.17
C ALA A 267 -22.83 8.02 -7.26
N GLU A 268 -21.96 8.83 -6.64
CA GLU A 268 -22.02 10.31 -6.68
C GLU A 268 -21.45 10.90 -7.98
N GLY A 269 -20.82 10.09 -8.81
CA GLY A 269 -20.21 10.51 -10.07
C GLY A 269 -18.72 10.16 -10.16
N LEU A 270 -18.11 10.68 -11.22
CA LEU A 270 -16.78 10.36 -11.68
C LEU A 270 -15.92 11.63 -11.71
N ILE A 271 -14.70 11.51 -11.19
CA ILE A 271 -13.67 12.55 -11.23
C ILE A 271 -12.44 11.93 -11.89
N ALA A 272 -11.89 12.60 -12.90
CA ALA A 272 -10.69 12.12 -13.58
C ALA A 272 -9.66 13.24 -13.67
N GLU A 273 -8.39 12.89 -13.48
CA GLU A 273 -7.26 13.83 -13.53
C GLU A 273 -6.01 13.14 -14.06
N ARG A 274 -5.15 13.88 -14.75
CA ARG A 274 -3.86 13.38 -15.23
C ARG A 274 -2.77 13.68 -14.23
N PRO A 275 -1.82 12.72 -14.00
CA PRO A 275 -0.65 13.00 -13.20
C PRO A 275 0.26 14.04 -13.87
N PRO A 276 1.12 14.72 -13.10
CA PRO A 276 2.22 15.53 -13.67
C PRO A 276 3.16 14.66 -14.52
N GLU A 277 3.68 15.26 -15.61
CA GLU A 277 4.72 14.61 -16.41
C GLU A 277 6.05 14.64 -15.67
N VAL A 278 6.63 13.47 -15.44
CA VAL A 278 7.90 13.31 -14.73
C VAL A 278 8.79 12.27 -15.40
N LEU A 279 10.10 12.35 -15.17
CA LEU A 279 11.01 11.29 -15.58
C LEU A 279 10.86 10.09 -14.63
N VAL A 280 10.42 8.95 -15.15
CA VAL A 280 10.21 7.73 -14.36
C VAL A 280 11.55 7.04 -14.13
N THR A 281 11.97 6.94 -12.86
CA THR A 281 13.17 6.24 -12.42
C THR A 281 12.84 4.91 -11.72
N ARG A 282 11.62 4.77 -11.19
CA ARG A 282 11.10 3.56 -10.53
C ARG A 282 9.59 3.49 -10.68
N VAL A 283 9.03 2.28 -10.69
CA VAL A 283 7.58 2.05 -10.81
C VAL A 283 7.00 1.30 -9.60
N THR A 284 7.76 0.32 -9.09
CA THR A 284 7.32 -0.49 -7.94
C THR A 284 7.08 0.37 -6.71
N GLY A 285 5.90 0.24 -6.09
CA GLY A 285 5.47 1.04 -4.94
C GLY A 285 4.75 2.34 -5.29
N ALA A 286 4.62 2.68 -6.58
CA ALA A 286 3.87 3.88 -7.00
C ALA A 286 2.38 3.78 -6.61
N GLY A 287 1.76 2.61 -6.81
CA GLY A 287 0.37 2.34 -6.41
C GLY A 287 0.16 2.43 -4.90
N ASP A 288 1.09 1.90 -4.11
CA ASP A 288 1.06 1.96 -2.65
C ASP A 288 1.18 3.41 -2.17
N THR A 289 2.08 4.18 -2.79
CA THR A 289 2.25 5.62 -2.50
C THR A 289 1.02 6.43 -2.87
N PHE A 290 0.44 6.17 -4.05
CA PHE A 290 -0.80 6.81 -4.49
C PHE A 290 -1.95 6.53 -3.51
N MET A 291 -2.18 5.26 -3.18
CA MET A 291 -3.24 4.86 -2.24
C MET A 291 -3.07 5.54 -0.87
N ALA A 292 -1.86 5.50 -0.32
CA ALA A 292 -1.60 6.08 0.98
C ALA A 292 -1.78 7.61 0.97
N ALA A 293 -1.28 8.30 -0.05
CA ALA A 293 -1.44 9.75 -0.19
C ALA A 293 -2.91 10.16 -0.34
N HIS A 294 -3.69 9.40 -1.12
CA HIS A 294 -5.12 9.62 -1.30
C HIS A 294 -5.87 9.50 0.04
N ILE A 295 -5.62 8.43 0.79
CA ILE A 295 -6.24 8.21 2.11
C ILE A 295 -5.86 9.33 3.08
N VAL A 296 -4.58 9.72 3.14
CA VAL A 296 -4.11 10.82 4.01
C VAL A 296 -4.78 12.14 3.65
N ALA A 297 -4.94 12.45 2.37
CA ALA A 297 -5.62 13.66 1.93
C ALA A 297 -7.08 13.69 2.43
N GLU A 298 -7.82 12.60 2.27
CA GLU A 298 -9.19 12.49 2.77
C GLU A 298 -9.28 12.57 4.31
N LEU A 299 -8.37 11.91 5.03
CA LEU A 299 -8.30 12.00 6.49
C LEU A 299 -8.02 13.43 6.99
N ARG A 300 -7.36 14.24 6.17
CA ARG A 300 -7.12 15.68 6.44
C ARG A 300 -8.26 16.58 5.98
N GLY A 301 -9.34 16.01 5.45
CA GLY A 301 -10.55 16.74 5.05
C GLY A 301 -10.59 17.19 3.60
N ALA A 302 -9.64 16.75 2.75
CA ALA A 302 -9.69 17.03 1.32
C ALA A 302 -10.93 16.39 0.68
N GLY A 303 -11.55 17.11 -0.25
CA GLY A 303 -12.60 16.55 -1.10
C GLY A 303 -12.03 15.56 -2.12
N ARG A 304 -12.90 14.75 -2.75
CA ARG A 304 -12.49 13.69 -3.68
C ARG A 304 -11.55 14.17 -4.81
N ALA A 305 -11.84 15.33 -5.40
CA ALA A 305 -11.01 15.88 -6.48
C ALA A 305 -9.61 16.28 -5.97
N GLU A 306 -9.55 16.98 -4.84
CA GLU A 306 -8.30 17.39 -4.22
C GLU A 306 -7.48 16.17 -3.74
N ALA A 307 -8.13 15.16 -3.15
CA ALA A 307 -7.47 13.93 -2.74
C ALA A 307 -6.87 13.17 -3.92
N LEU A 308 -7.56 13.11 -5.06
CA LEU A 308 -7.05 12.50 -6.29
C LEU A 308 -5.81 13.26 -6.80
N SER A 309 -5.87 14.61 -6.86
CA SER A 309 -4.76 15.47 -7.29
C SER A 309 -3.52 15.27 -6.40
N LEU A 310 -3.67 15.36 -5.08
CA LEU A 310 -2.59 15.16 -4.12
C LEU A 310 -1.96 13.75 -4.20
N ALA A 311 -2.77 12.73 -4.46
CA ALA A 311 -2.30 11.37 -4.64
C ALA A 311 -1.47 11.20 -5.92
N LEU A 312 -1.89 11.84 -7.01
CA LEU A 312 -1.16 11.85 -8.28
C LEU A 312 0.18 12.58 -8.16
N ASP A 313 0.20 13.74 -7.49
CA ASP A 313 1.44 14.47 -7.20
C ASP A 313 2.42 13.64 -6.37
N ALA A 314 1.93 13.00 -5.31
CA ALA A 314 2.75 12.14 -4.46
C ALA A 314 3.32 10.92 -5.22
N ALA A 315 2.51 10.28 -6.06
CA ALA A 315 2.96 9.17 -6.90
C ALA A 315 3.98 9.63 -7.94
N ALA A 316 3.77 10.78 -8.58
CA ALA A 316 4.70 11.37 -9.54
C ALA A 316 6.05 11.69 -8.88
N ALA A 317 6.06 12.34 -7.72
CA ALA A 317 7.28 12.60 -6.95
C ALA A 317 7.99 11.30 -6.52
N TYR A 318 7.23 10.26 -6.18
CA TYR A 318 7.80 8.95 -5.85
C TYR A 318 8.49 8.31 -7.06
N VAL A 319 7.85 8.27 -8.23
CA VAL A 319 8.42 7.61 -9.43
C VAL A 319 9.58 8.39 -10.05
N SER A 320 9.65 9.71 -9.85
CA SER A 320 10.80 10.54 -10.28
C SER A 320 12.03 10.36 -9.38
N GLY A 321 11.84 9.85 -8.15
CA GLY A 321 12.89 9.73 -7.16
C GLY A 321 13.07 10.98 -6.28
N ASP A 322 12.17 11.96 -6.36
CA ASP A 322 12.21 13.21 -5.58
C ASP A 322 11.79 12.97 -4.10
N ILE A 323 11.15 11.86 -3.81
CA ILE A 323 10.88 11.41 -2.45
C ILE A 323 11.93 10.36 -2.09
N ALA A 324 12.80 10.67 -1.11
CA ALA A 324 13.74 9.71 -0.56
C ALA A 324 12.99 8.49 -0.01
N SER A 325 13.42 7.32 -0.44
CA SER A 325 12.90 6.02 -0.01
C SER A 325 13.25 5.74 1.46
#